data_227437b5ece672d846ba26203050003f
#
_entry.id   227437b5ece672d846ba26203050003f
#
_cell.length_a   1.000
_cell.length_b   1.000
_cell.length_c   1.000
_cell.angle_alpha   90.00
_cell.angle_beta   90.00
_cell.angle_gamma   90.00
#
_symmetry.space_group_name_H-M   'P 1'
#
loop_
_entity.id
_entity.type
_entity.pdbx_description
1 polymer ?
#
loop_
_entity_poly.entity_id
_entity_poly.type
_entity_poly.pdbx_seq_one_letter_code
_entity_poly.pdbx_strand_id
1 'polypeptide(L)'
;MNPSPAIRPGGRLLDPAALMRLGTLELRARWVVEGFRHGLHRSPYHGFSVEFTEYRQYTPGDDPRFLDWRVFGRSDRYYLKKFEDETNLRCHLLVDRSRSMAFGSAGHPKAAYAATLAATLAHFLDGQGDAVGLLTFAGGVRDFLPARHRPGQLRRLTLLLEGDADGPDTDLVPPLEQVGQVVRKRGLVVLVSDMLAPVDRLERSLSMLTAAGHEVVVFQVLDPAEIDFSFTDAALFEDLESGRTVYIDPAVIRESYRERLAAHGRAVQETCERLGAAFHRVPTSRPLELALLEFIQDRERTGARLRPGRAGRGSPAGGRP
;
A
#
# COMPACT_ATOMS: atom_id res chain seq x y z
N MET A 1 26.53 -10.12 10.72
CA MET A 1 25.18 -9.60 10.97
C MET A 1 25.32 -8.16 11.44
N ASN A 2 25.23 -7.21 10.51
CA ASN A 2 25.22 -5.79 10.88
C ASN A 2 23.78 -5.39 11.19
N PRO A 3 23.50 -4.74 12.34
CA PRO A 3 22.17 -4.21 12.61
C PRO A 3 21.86 -3.09 11.62
N SER A 4 20.71 -3.18 10.97
CA SER A 4 20.17 -2.08 10.15
C SER A 4 20.14 -0.79 10.96
N PRO A 5 20.61 0.34 10.41
CA PRO A 5 20.59 1.62 11.12
C PRO A 5 19.14 2.04 11.37
N ALA A 6 18.79 2.25 12.64
CA ALA A 6 17.53 2.81 13.05
C ALA A 6 17.38 4.23 12.46
N ILE A 7 16.46 4.41 11.54
CA ILE A 7 16.10 5.71 10.98
C ILE A 7 15.43 6.54 12.08
N ARG A 8 16.09 7.61 12.55
CA ARG A 8 15.47 8.64 13.37
C ARG A 8 14.84 9.67 12.42
N PRO A 9 13.52 9.75 12.29
CA PRO A 9 12.90 10.78 11.47
C PRO A 9 13.15 12.15 12.13
N GLY A 10 13.88 13.02 11.47
CA GLY A 10 14.18 14.38 11.94
C GLY A 10 13.04 15.40 11.77
N GLY A 11 11.86 14.96 11.32
CA GLY A 11 10.62 15.74 11.24
C GLY A 11 9.64 15.32 12.33
N ARG A 12 8.81 16.27 12.80
CA ARG A 12 7.74 15.95 13.76
C ARG A 12 6.66 15.18 13.00
N LEU A 13 6.56 13.86 13.24
CA LEU A 13 5.51 13.01 12.67
C LEU A 13 4.15 13.53 13.14
N LEU A 14 3.15 13.46 12.25
CA LEU A 14 1.80 13.87 12.57
C LEU A 14 1.15 12.83 13.50
N ASP A 15 0.58 13.32 14.59
CA ASP A 15 -0.27 12.50 15.44
C ASP A 15 -1.53 12.09 14.66
N PRO A 16 -1.84 10.79 14.52
CA PRO A 16 -3.02 10.34 13.79
C PRO A 16 -4.33 10.94 14.31
N ALA A 17 -4.51 11.08 15.63
CA ALA A 17 -5.70 11.68 16.20
C ALA A 17 -5.85 13.16 15.82
N ALA A 18 -4.74 13.91 15.76
CA ALA A 18 -4.76 15.29 15.30
C ALA A 18 -5.03 15.37 13.79
N LEU A 19 -4.44 14.48 13.00
CA LEU A 19 -4.65 14.39 11.56
C LEU A 19 -6.12 14.12 11.22
N MET A 20 -6.78 13.20 11.95
CA MET A 20 -8.20 12.86 11.71
C MET A 20 -9.17 13.99 12.02
N ARG A 21 -8.75 15.01 12.76
CA ARG A 21 -9.54 16.26 13.00
C ARG A 21 -9.47 17.25 11.84
N LEU A 22 -8.54 17.07 10.91
CA LEU A 22 -8.47 17.90 9.70
C LEU A 22 -9.68 17.61 8.80
N GLY A 23 -10.21 18.64 8.15
CA GLY A 23 -11.51 18.66 7.49
C GLY A 23 -11.75 17.51 6.50
N THR A 24 -11.21 17.59 5.28
CA THR A 24 -11.49 16.61 4.23
C THR A 24 -10.44 15.51 4.16
N LEU A 25 -10.84 14.33 3.68
CA LEU A 25 -9.94 13.20 3.43
C LEU A 25 -8.80 13.57 2.46
N GLU A 26 -9.11 14.33 1.42
CA GLU A 26 -8.12 14.82 0.44
C GLU A 26 -7.06 15.68 1.12
N LEU A 27 -7.47 16.60 2.01
CA LEU A 27 -6.54 17.45 2.76
C LEU A 27 -5.63 16.61 3.66
N ARG A 28 -6.17 15.63 4.40
CA ARG A 28 -5.40 14.73 5.25
C ARG A 28 -4.34 13.97 4.44
N ALA A 29 -4.74 13.37 3.33
CA ALA A 29 -3.84 12.62 2.44
C ALA A 29 -2.70 13.49 1.91
N ARG A 30 -3.03 14.69 1.46
CA ARG A 30 -2.04 15.66 0.98
C ARG A 30 -1.05 16.06 2.06
N TRP A 31 -1.52 16.35 3.28
CA TRP A 31 -0.65 16.70 4.40
C TRP A 31 0.35 15.59 4.75
N VAL A 32 -0.08 14.34 4.76
CA VAL A 32 0.81 13.20 4.99
C VAL A 32 1.88 13.11 3.91
N VAL A 33 1.52 13.22 2.62
CA VAL A 33 2.49 13.15 1.51
C VAL A 33 3.45 14.34 1.54
N GLU A 34 2.97 15.55 1.80
CA GLU A 34 3.81 16.73 1.92
C GLU A 34 4.75 16.65 3.13
N GLY A 35 4.23 16.22 4.30
CA GLY A 35 5.03 15.97 5.50
C GLY A 35 6.13 14.94 5.28
N PHE A 36 5.79 13.85 4.61
CA PHE A 36 6.73 12.81 4.20
C PHE A 36 7.85 13.38 3.30
N ARG A 37 7.50 14.12 2.24
CA ARG A 37 8.47 14.74 1.32
C ARG A 37 9.39 15.72 2.04
N HIS A 38 8.87 16.58 2.91
CA HIS A 38 9.67 17.53 3.70
C HIS A 38 10.57 16.85 4.75
N GLY A 39 10.10 15.73 5.33
CA GLY A 39 10.88 14.92 6.26
C GLY A 39 12.08 14.25 5.59
N LEU A 40 11.93 13.79 4.36
CA LEU A 40 13.00 13.18 3.57
C LEU A 40 14.10 14.16 3.18
N HIS A 41 13.78 15.44 2.90
CA HIS A 41 14.80 16.45 2.58
C HIS A 41 15.78 16.74 3.72
N ARG A 42 15.46 16.35 4.95
CA ARG A 42 16.34 16.46 6.12
C ARG A 42 17.07 15.15 6.46
N SER A 43 16.80 14.08 5.77
CA SER A 43 17.49 12.80 5.91
C SER A 43 18.67 12.72 4.94
N PRO A 44 19.84 12.14 5.32
CA PRO A 44 20.99 11.99 4.43
C PRO A 44 20.77 11.03 3.25
N TYR A 45 19.56 10.52 3.08
CA TYR A 45 19.16 9.76 1.90
C TYR A 45 18.88 10.70 0.72
N HIS A 46 19.96 11.21 0.12
CA HIS A 46 19.93 11.83 -1.19
C HIS A 46 19.82 10.72 -2.25
N GLY A 47 18.59 10.42 -2.68
CA GLY A 47 18.35 9.40 -3.69
C GLY A 47 16.96 9.42 -4.32
N PHE A 48 16.04 10.20 -3.77
CA PHE A 48 14.70 10.36 -4.36
C PHE A 48 14.63 11.57 -5.31
N SER A 49 15.41 11.53 -6.38
CA SER A 49 15.14 12.39 -7.53
C SER A 49 14.25 11.61 -8.48
N VAL A 50 12.98 11.99 -8.54
CA VAL A 50 11.94 11.46 -9.44
C VAL A 50 12.21 11.85 -10.91
N GLU A 51 13.29 12.55 -11.18
CA GLU A 51 13.76 12.92 -12.52
C GLU A 51 15.25 12.62 -12.67
N PHE A 52 15.63 11.37 -12.72
CA PHE A 52 16.94 11.04 -13.28
C PHE A 52 16.75 10.65 -14.75
N THR A 53 16.79 11.64 -15.61
CA THR A 53 17.01 11.43 -17.05
C THR A 53 18.45 10.97 -17.20
N GLU A 54 18.69 9.68 -17.29
CA GLU A 54 19.99 9.12 -17.58
C GLU A 54 20.31 9.43 -19.06
N TYR A 55 21.26 10.34 -19.28
CA TYR A 55 21.74 10.60 -20.64
C TYR A 55 22.71 9.49 -21.02
N ARG A 56 22.35 8.68 -22.01
CA ARG A 56 23.29 7.75 -22.64
C ARG A 56 23.91 8.41 -23.86
N GLN A 57 25.22 8.31 -24.00
CA GLN A 57 25.89 8.78 -25.20
C GLN A 57 25.39 7.98 -26.42
N TYR A 58 25.11 8.66 -27.51
CA TYR A 58 24.66 8.08 -28.77
C TYR A 58 25.72 7.08 -29.30
N THR A 59 25.27 5.95 -29.75
CA THR A 59 26.07 4.96 -30.47
C THR A 59 25.49 4.77 -31.86
N PRO A 60 26.35 4.61 -32.92
CA PRO A 60 25.85 4.34 -34.27
C PRO A 60 24.89 3.16 -34.30
N GLY A 61 23.68 3.37 -34.81
CA GLY A 61 22.58 2.40 -34.81
C GLY A 61 21.42 2.75 -33.90
N ASP A 62 21.55 3.75 -33.04
CA ASP A 62 20.46 4.27 -32.24
C ASP A 62 19.53 5.17 -33.09
N ASP A 63 18.23 5.23 -32.72
CA ASP A 63 17.25 6.05 -33.43
C ASP A 63 17.48 7.55 -33.18
N PRO A 64 17.76 8.36 -34.20
CA PRO A 64 18.06 9.80 -34.07
C PRO A 64 16.90 10.63 -33.48
N ARG A 65 15.66 10.12 -33.49
CA ARG A 65 14.49 10.82 -32.96
C ARG A 65 14.54 11.05 -31.44
N PHE A 66 15.36 10.28 -30.73
CA PHE A 66 15.55 10.39 -29.28
C PHE A 66 16.78 11.24 -28.89
N LEU A 67 17.43 11.90 -29.85
CA LEU A 67 18.54 12.83 -29.58
C LEU A 67 18.05 14.07 -28.85
N ASP A 68 18.76 14.43 -27.77
CA ASP A 68 18.53 15.71 -27.11
C ASP A 68 19.34 16.84 -27.78
N TRP A 69 18.70 17.54 -28.70
CA TRP A 69 19.30 18.65 -29.45
C TRP A 69 19.70 19.84 -28.56
N ARG A 70 19.09 19.99 -27.35
CA ARG A 70 19.45 21.04 -26.40
C ARG A 70 20.76 20.73 -25.69
N VAL A 71 21.00 19.47 -25.38
CA VAL A 71 22.27 19.03 -24.78
C VAL A 71 23.37 19.08 -25.84
N PHE A 72 23.09 18.67 -27.08
CA PHE A 72 24.04 18.79 -28.18
C PHE A 72 24.50 20.23 -28.37
N GLY A 73 23.60 21.21 -28.41
CA GLY A 73 23.93 22.64 -28.55
C GLY A 73 24.77 23.25 -27.42
N ARG A 74 24.95 22.53 -26.28
CA ARG A 74 25.75 22.99 -25.13
C ARG A 74 27.07 22.21 -24.94
N SER A 75 27.09 20.95 -25.36
CA SER A 75 28.20 20.04 -25.04
C SER A 75 28.94 19.47 -26.26
N ASP A 76 28.42 19.75 -27.47
CA ASP A 76 28.91 19.21 -28.74
C ASP A 76 28.99 17.65 -28.77
N ARG A 77 28.20 17.00 -27.91
CA ARG A 77 28.09 15.55 -27.77
C ARG A 77 26.65 15.09 -27.94
N TYR A 78 26.48 14.00 -28.69
CA TYR A 78 25.18 13.40 -28.91
C TYR A 78 24.76 12.56 -27.71
N TYR A 79 23.68 12.95 -27.05
CA TYR A 79 23.05 12.21 -25.98
C TYR A 79 21.64 11.82 -26.38
N LEU A 80 21.29 10.56 -26.11
CA LEU A 80 19.92 10.08 -26.21
C LEU A 80 19.24 10.31 -24.87
N LYS A 81 18.04 10.88 -24.91
CA LYS A 81 17.11 10.76 -23.80
C LYS A 81 16.71 9.29 -23.69
N LYS A 82 17.24 8.62 -22.69
CA LYS A 82 16.72 7.34 -22.30
C LYS A 82 15.40 7.64 -21.56
N PHE A 83 14.31 7.57 -22.28
CA PHE A 83 13.03 7.37 -21.63
C PHE A 83 13.12 5.98 -21.00
N GLU A 84 13.24 5.88 -19.67
CA GLU A 84 12.74 4.68 -19.03
C GLU A 84 11.30 4.60 -19.53
N ASP A 85 10.94 3.47 -20.14
CA ASP A 85 9.52 3.21 -20.42
C ASP A 85 8.78 3.50 -19.11
N GLU A 86 8.06 4.62 -19.06
CA GLU A 86 7.11 4.91 -18.00
C GLU A 86 6.07 3.80 -18.10
N THR A 87 6.38 2.67 -17.50
CA THR A 87 5.38 1.65 -17.22
C THR A 87 4.49 2.27 -16.16
N ASN A 88 3.51 3.09 -16.60
CA ASN A 88 2.48 3.65 -15.74
C ASN A 88 1.89 2.50 -14.93
N LEU A 89 2.35 2.37 -13.69
CA LEU A 89 1.89 1.32 -12.79
C LEU A 89 0.37 1.47 -12.63
N ARG A 90 -0.33 0.35 -12.64
CA ARG A 90 -1.75 0.31 -12.28
C ARG A 90 -1.88 -0.19 -10.86
N CYS A 91 -2.29 0.70 -9.97
CA CYS A 91 -2.56 0.36 -8.58
C CYS A 91 -4.07 0.22 -8.35
N HIS A 92 -4.47 -0.84 -7.68
CA HIS A 92 -5.83 -1.08 -7.22
C HIS A 92 -5.83 -1.11 -5.70
N LEU A 93 -6.45 -0.11 -5.08
CA LEU A 93 -6.64 -0.04 -3.64
C LEU A 93 -7.94 -0.78 -3.29
N LEU A 94 -7.86 -1.78 -2.43
CA LEU A 94 -8.97 -2.56 -1.92
C LEU A 94 -9.15 -2.18 -0.46
N VAL A 95 -10.28 -1.57 -0.11
CA VAL A 95 -10.50 -1.00 1.23
C VAL A 95 -11.74 -1.63 1.86
N ASP A 96 -11.52 -2.23 3.02
CA ASP A 96 -12.54 -2.86 3.83
C ASP A 96 -13.47 -1.80 4.47
N ARG A 97 -14.77 -2.01 4.34
CA ARG A 97 -15.85 -1.17 4.88
C ARG A 97 -16.83 -1.99 5.71
N SER A 98 -16.40 -3.12 6.25
CA SER A 98 -17.19 -3.92 7.18
C SER A 98 -17.43 -3.19 8.51
N ARG A 99 -18.38 -3.65 9.27
CA ARG A 99 -18.72 -3.05 10.58
C ARG A 99 -17.58 -3.16 11.59
N SER A 100 -16.74 -4.20 11.52
CA SER A 100 -15.57 -4.32 12.36
C SER A 100 -14.64 -3.10 12.21
N MET A 101 -14.56 -2.51 10.99
CA MET A 101 -13.79 -1.30 10.72
C MET A 101 -14.37 -0.03 11.34
N ALA A 102 -15.62 -0.04 11.81
CA ALA A 102 -16.22 1.08 12.54
C ALA A 102 -15.69 1.21 13.97
N PHE A 103 -15.02 0.18 14.51
CA PHE A 103 -14.42 0.23 15.84
C PHE A 103 -13.22 1.20 15.90
N GLY A 104 -13.08 1.90 17.04
CA GLY A 104 -11.93 2.77 17.30
C GLY A 104 -11.92 3.33 18.72
N SER A 105 -10.78 3.21 19.39
CA SER A 105 -10.54 3.74 20.75
C SER A 105 -9.67 5.00 20.76
N ALA A 106 -8.93 5.27 19.68
CA ALA A 106 -7.98 6.37 19.58
C ALA A 106 -8.60 7.71 19.11
N GLY A 107 -9.91 7.89 19.28
CA GLY A 107 -10.65 9.08 18.87
C GLY A 107 -11.05 9.11 17.38
N HIS A 108 -10.82 8.01 16.68
CA HIS A 108 -11.27 7.78 15.30
C HIS A 108 -11.39 6.28 15.03
N PRO A 109 -12.32 5.86 14.15
CA PRO A 109 -12.48 4.45 13.79
C PRO A 109 -11.35 3.95 12.87
N LYS A 110 -11.11 2.63 12.84
CA LYS A 110 -10.21 1.97 11.91
C LYS A 110 -10.51 2.37 10.45
N ALA A 111 -11.79 2.47 10.09
CA ALA A 111 -12.23 2.88 8.75
C ALA A 111 -11.71 4.26 8.33
N ALA A 112 -11.71 5.24 9.24
CA ALA A 112 -11.19 6.58 8.95
C ALA A 112 -9.67 6.56 8.72
N TYR A 113 -8.96 5.77 9.52
CA TYR A 113 -7.52 5.57 9.35
C TYR A 113 -7.21 4.85 8.03
N ALA A 114 -7.91 3.76 7.73
CA ALA A 114 -7.76 2.99 6.49
C ALA A 114 -8.06 3.83 5.24
N ALA A 115 -9.14 4.64 5.29
CA ALA A 115 -9.47 5.58 4.22
C ALA A 115 -8.37 6.62 4.01
N THR A 116 -7.81 7.17 5.11
CA THR A 116 -6.72 8.15 5.02
C THR A 116 -5.44 7.52 4.49
N LEU A 117 -5.10 6.29 4.90
CA LEU A 117 -3.98 5.52 4.34
C LEU A 117 -4.15 5.31 2.84
N ALA A 118 -5.32 4.81 2.42
CA ALA A 118 -5.62 4.57 1.00
C ALA A 118 -5.57 5.85 0.17
N ALA A 119 -6.15 6.95 0.67
CA ALA A 119 -6.09 8.26 0.00
C ALA A 119 -4.65 8.80 -0.08
N THR A 120 -3.83 8.58 0.96
CA THR A 120 -2.41 8.95 0.98
C THR A 120 -1.63 8.20 -0.09
N LEU A 121 -1.81 6.88 -0.18
CA LEU A 121 -1.18 6.06 -1.21
C LEU A 121 -1.63 6.47 -2.61
N ALA A 122 -2.95 6.74 -2.78
CA ALA A 122 -3.48 7.23 -4.04
C ALA A 122 -2.86 8.57 -4.46
N HIS A 123 -2.76 9.52 -3.53
CA HIS A 123 -2.18 10.83 -3.80
C HIS A 123 -0.68 10.74 -4.12
N PHE A 124 0.04 9.87 -3.43
CA PHE A 124 1.46 9.63 -3.66
C PHE A 124 1.70 9.03 -5.06
N LEU A 125 0.98 7.97 -5.42
CA LEU A 125 1.11 7.27 -6.70
C LEU A 125 0.65 8.12 -7.89
N ASP A 126 -0.49 8.81 -7.77
CA ASP A 126 -0.98 9.73 -8.81
C ASP A 126 0.02 10.86 -9.08
N GLY A 127 0.69 11.36 -8.02
CA GLY A 127 1.77 12.35 -8.14
C GLY A 127 3.03 11.82 -8.84
N GLN A 128 3.16 10.50 -9.02
CA GLN A 128 4.20 9.84 -9.82
C GLN A 128 3.75 9.53 -11.25
N GLY A 129 2.50 9.87 -11.62
CA GLY A 129 1.93 9.55 -12.92
C GLY A 129 1.28 8.17 -12.99
N ASP A 130 1.21 7.42 -11.88
CA ASP A 130 0.62 6.09 -11.84
C ASP A 130 -0.90 6.12 -11.92
N ALA A 131 -1.49 5.10 -12.54
CA ALA A 131 -2.94 4.95 -12.62
C ALA A 131 -3.49 4.31 -11.34
N VAL A 132 -4.34 5.04 -10.60
CA VAL A 132 -4.92 4.54 -9.34
C VAL A 132 -6.40 4.25 -9.49
N GLY A 133 -6.83 3.09 -9.00
CA GLY A 133 -8.21 2.65 -8.88
C GLY A 133 -8.56 2.30 -7.44
N LEU A 134 -9.85 2.16 -7.17
CA LEU A 134 -10.39 1.82 -5.86
C LEU A 134 -11.45 0.72 -6.00
N LEU A 135 -11.47 -0.18 -5.04
CA LEU A 135 -12.56 -1.09 -4.77
C LEU A 135 -12.85 -1.04 -3.27
N THR A 136 -14.06 -0.69 -2.89
CA THR A 136 -14.51 -0.82 -1.50
C THR A 136 -15.36 -2.08 -1.35
N PHE A 137 -15.24 -2.74 -0.23
CA PHE A 137 -15.94 -4.00 0.02
C PHE A 137 -16.38 -4.14 1.48
N ALA A 138 -17.34 -5.03 1.68
CA ALA A 138 -17.74 -5.59 2.97
C ALA A 138 -18.10 -7.07 2.72
N GLY A 139 -19.34 -7.52 2.94
CA GLY A 139 -19.78 -8.87 2.50
C GLY A 139 -19.74 -9.12 0.99
N GLY A 140 -19.36 -8.11 0.20
CA GLY A 140 -19.20 -8.12 -1.25
C GLY A 140 -18.63 -6.79 -1.72
N VAL A 141 -18.46 -6.64 -3.04
CA VAL A 141 -17.99 -5.37 -3.61
C VAL A 141 -19.09 -4.31 -3.49
N ARG A 142 -18.72 -3.13 -2.95
CA ARG A 142 -19.62 -1.97 -2.83
C ARG A 142 -19.40 -0.97 -3.94
N ASP A 143 -18.16 -0.52 -4.11
CA ASP A 143 -17.79 0.45 -5.12
C ASP A 143 -16.62 -0.07 -5.94
N PHE A 144 -16.61 0.27 -7.22
CA PHE A 144 -15.48 -0.02 -8.11
C PHE A 144 -15.16 1.18 -8.98
N LEU A 145 -13.96 1.71 -8.82
CA LEU A 145 -13.39 2.77 -9.63
C LEU A 145 -12.15 2.21 -10.38
N PRO A 146 -12.21 2.04 -11.72
CA PRO A 146 -11.09 1.52 -12.49
C PRO A 146 -9.83 2.37 -12.34
N ALA A 147 -8.66 1.72 -12.34
CA ALA A 147 -7.37 2.42 -12.27
C ALA A 147 -7.14 3.27 -13.51
N ARG A 148 -7.02 4.58 -13.31
CA ARG A 148 -6.74 5.58 -14.33
C ARG A 148 -5.90 6.70 -13.75
N HIS A 149 -5.02 7.27 -14.59
CA HIS A 149 -4.38 8.55 -14.32
C HIS A 149 -5.05 9.61 -15.18
N ARG A 150 -5.92 10.44 -14.56
CA ARG A 150 -6.65 11.51 -15.25
C ARG A 150 -7.15 12.55 -14.26
N PRO A 151 -7.39 13.81 -14.70
CA PRO A 151 -7.97 14.83 -13.85
C PRO A 151 -9.29 14.37 -13.18
N GLY A 152 -9.44 14.65 -11.89
CA GLY A 152 -10.61 14.29 -11.11
C GLY A 152 -10.68 12.85 -10.60
N GLN A 153 -9.70 11.99 -10.93
CA GLN A 153 -9.67 10.61 -10.43
C GLN A 153 -9.51 10.56 -8.91
N LEU A 154 -8.54 11.29 -8.35
CA LEU A 154 -8.34 11.37 -6.90
C LEU A 154 -9.58 11.87 -6.16
N ARG A 155 -10.24 12.91 -6.65
CA ARG A 155 -11.46 13.43 -6.05
C ARG A 155 -12.58 12.37 -6.01
N ARG A 156 -12.75 11.59 -7.09
CA ARG A 156 -13.73 10.49 -7.11
C ARG A 156 -13.37 9.41 -6.10
N LEU A 157 -12.09 9.07 -6.02
CA LEU A 157 -11.58 8.07 -5.07
C LEU A 157 -11.82 8.51 -3.62
N THR A 158 -11.49 9.75 -3.27
CA THR A 158 -11.71 10.27 -1.92
C THR A 158 -13.19 10.33 -1.54
N LEU A 159 -14.08 10.73 -2.46
CA LEU A 159 -15.53 10.71 -2.22
C LEU A 159 -16.06 9.31 -1.92
N LEU A 160 -15.60 8.27 -2.63
CA LEU A 160 -15.98 6.89 -2.34
C LEU A 160 -15.41 6.39 -1.01
N LEU A 161 -14.21 6.87 -0.63
CA LEU A 161 -13.60 6.54 0.67
C LEU A 161 -14.24 7.26 1.87
N GLU A 162 -15.00 8.32 1.67
CA GLU A 162 -15.70 9.05 2.75
C GLU A 162 -17.02 8.36 3.19
N GLY A 163 -17.47 7.30 2.48
CA GLY A 163 -18.65 6.53 2.87
C GLY A 163 -18.48 5.81 4.22
N ASP A 164 -19.58 5.38 4.82
CA ASP A 164 -19.59 4.73 6.13
C ASP A 164 -19.11 3.27 6.08
N ALA A 165 -18.55 2.78 7.19
CA ALA A 165 -18.21 1.36 7.39
C ALA A 165 -19.39 0.69 8.11
N ASP A 166 -20.43 0.34 7.35
CA ASP A 166 -21.69 -0.22 7.81
C ASP A 166 -22.05 -1.59 7.21
N GLY A 167 -21.11 -2.14 6.45
CA GLY A 167 -21.30 -3.40 5.74
C GLY A 167 -21.40 -4.61 6.68
N PRO A 168 -22.19 -5.63 6.30
CA PRO A 168 -22.61 -6.69 7.22
C PRO A 168 -21.52 -7.69 7.62
N ASP A 169 -20.48 -7.90 6.83
CA ASP A 169 -19.49 -8.97 7.04
C ASP A 169 -18.17 -8.67 6.33
N THR A 170 -17.08 -9.27 6.81
CA THR A 170 -15.77 -9.20 6.18
C THR A 170 -15.50 -10.48 5.40
N ASP A 171 -16.15 -10.67 4.26
CA ASP A 171 -15.75 -11.71 3.32
C ASP A 171 -14.78 -11.14 2.28
N LEU A 172 -13.50 -11.52 2.38
CA LEU A 172 -12.44 -11.06 1.47
C LEU A 172 -12.46 -11.80 0.12
N VAL A 173 -13.13 -12.95 0.03
CA VAL A 173 -13.09 -13.81 -1.18
C VAL A 173 -13.75 -13.13 -2.38
N PRO A 174 -15.03 -12.71 -2.33
CA PRO A 174 -15.69 -12.14 -3.50
C PRO A 174 -15.00 -10.87 -4.05
N PRO A 175 -14.55 -9.90 -3.20
CA PRO A 175 -13.82 -8.74 -3.69
C PRO A 175 -12.52 -9.10 -4.40
N LEU A 176 -11.73 -10.01 -3.83
CA LEU A 176 -10.45 -10.42 -4.39
C LEU A 176 -10.61 -11.23 -5.68
N GLU A 177 -11.62 -12.09 -5.78
CA GLU A 177 -11.99 -12.80 -7.02
C GLU A 177 -12.42 -11.81 -8.11
N GLN A 178 -13.22 -10.80 -7.77
CA GLN A 178 -13.64 -9.78 -8.73
C GLN A 178 -12.45 -8.98 -9.23
N VAL A 179 -11.49 -8.62 -8.37
CA VAL A 179 -10.24 -7.99 -8.79
C VAL A 179 -9.52 -8.88 -9.81
N GLY A 180 -9.36 -10.17 -9.52
CA GLY A 180 -8.73 -11.12 -10.45
C GLY A 180 -9.43 -11.21 -11.82
N GLN A 181 -10.76 -11.01 -11.87
CA GLN A 181 -11.53 -11.01 -13.12
C GLN A 181 -11.41 -9.69 -13.91
N VAL A 182 -11.38 -8.56 -13.21
CA VAL A 182 -11.41 -7.21 -13.80
C VAL A 182 -10.01 -6.70 -14.13
N VAL A 183 -9.02 -7.02 -13.29
CA VAL A 183 -7.64 -6.56 -13.44
C VAL A 183 -6.85 -7.54 -14.30
N ARG A 184 -7.01 -7.42 -15.63
CA ARG A 184 -6.34 -8.33 -16.60
C ARG A 184 -4.85 -8.04 -16.81
N LYS A 185 -4.38 -6.83 -16.46
CA LYS A 185 -2.96 -6.45 -16.63
C LYS A 185 -2.28 -6.51 -15.28
N ARG A 186 -1.04 -7.01 -15.26
CA ARG A 186 -0.19 -6.99 -14.07
C ARG A 186 -0.15 -5.60 -13.46
N GLY A 187 -0.25 -5.51 -12.16
CA GLY A 187 -0.29 -4.25 -11.43
C GLY A 187 -0.09 -4.47 -9.95
N LEU A 188 -0.17 -3.39 -9.21
CA LEU A 188 -0.11 -3.37 -7.76
C LEU A 188 -1.52 -3.51 -7.18
N VAL A 189 -1.72 -4.42 -6.25
CA VAL A 189 -2.95 -4.57 -5.47
C VAL A 189 -2.60 -4.30 -4.01
N VAL A 190 -3.24 -3.29 -3.43
CA VAL A 190 -3.06 -2.92 -2.02
C VAL A 190 -4.35 -3.23 -1.28
N LEU A 191 -4.30 -4.14 -0.33
CA LEU A 191 -5.42 -4.54 0.51
C LEU A 191 -5.30 -3.89 1.89
N VAL A 192 -6.34 -3.18 2.32
CA VAL A 192 -6.42 -2.49 3.62
C VAL A 192 -7.64 -2.99 4.39
N SER A 193 -7.43 -3.76 5.45
CA SER A 193 -8.47 -4.38 6.30
C SER A 193 -7.89 -4.71 7.68
N ASP A 194 -8.70 -5.06 8.64
CA ASP A 194 -8.23 -5.61 9.92
C ASP A 194 -7.80 -7.09 9.82
N MET A 195 -8.12 -7.75 8.70
CA MET A 195 -7.75 -9.14 8.40
C MET A 195 -8.22 -10.17 9.43
N LEU A 196 -9.37 -9.93 10.07
CA LEU A 196 -9.93 -10.86 11.07
C LEU A 196 -10.68 -12.06 10.45
N ALA A 197 -10.69 -12.16 9.12
CA ALA A 197 -11.24 -13.32 8.39
C ALA A 197 -10.37 -14.58 8.58
N PRO A 198 -10.93 -15.79 8.36
CA PRO A 198 -10.17 -17.04 8.40
C PRO A 198 -9.00 -17.05 7.41
N VAL A 199 -7.81 -17.48 7.89
CA VAL A 199 -6.54 -17.39 7.15
C VAL A 199 -6.56 -18.23 5.86
N ASP A 200 -7.23 -19.38 5.86
CA ASP A 200 -7.36 -20.26 4.69
C ASP A 200 -8.11 -19.60 3.53
N ARG A 201 -9.11 -18.77 3.83
CA ARG A 201 -9.82 -17.98 2.82
C ARG A 201 -8.93 -16.89 2.25
N LEU A 202 -8.21 -16.18 3.12
CA LEU A 202 -7.24 -15.15 2.72
C LEU A 202 -6.14 -15.74 1.83
N GLU A 203 -5.57 -16.89 2.20
CA GLU A 203 -4.54 -17.58 1.43
C GLU A 203 -5.00 -17.90 0.01
N ARG A 204 -6.20 -18.48 -0.14
CA ARG A 204 -6.76 -18.82 -1.45
C ARG A 204 -6.89 -17.57 -2.34
N SER A 205 -7.40 -16.49 -1.79
CA SER A 205 -7.62 -15.25 -2.54
C SER A 205 -6.33 -14.54 -2.92
N LEU A 206 -5.35 -14.47 -2.00
CA LEU A 206 -4.05 -13.87 -2.27
C LEU A 206 -3.25 -14.70 -3.28
N SER A 207 -3.33 -16.05 -3.21
CA SER A 207 -2.63 -16.93 -4.14
C SER A 207 -3.10 -16.72 -5.58
N MET A 208 -4.38 -16.47 -5.82
CA MET A 208 -4.90 -16.15 -7.15
C MET A 208 -4.29 -14.84 -7.70
N LEU A 209 -4.18 -13.80 -6.88
CA LEU A 209 -3.63 -12.51 -7.30
C LEU A 209 -2.13 -12.61 -7.59
N THR A 210 -1.37 -13.27 -6.72
CA THR A 210 0.07 -13.45 -6.92
C THR A 210 0.38 -14.36 -8.12
N ALA A 211 -0.40 -15.44 -8.32
CA ALA A 211 -0.27 -16.31 -9.49
C ALA A 211 -0.61 -15.58 -10.81
N ALA A 212 -1.52 -14.62 -10.78
CA ALA A 212 -1.80 -13.73 -11.92
C ALA A 212 -0.67 -12.72 -12.19
N GLY A 213 0.35 -12.69 -11.32
CA GLY A 213 1.54 -11.84 -11.46
C GLY A 213 1.34 -10.43 -10.92
N HIS A 214 0.32 -10.21 -10.08
CA HIS A 214 0.18 -8.94 -9.37
C HIS A 214 1.19 -8.84 -8.21
N GLU A 215 1.72 -7.65 -8.01
CA GLU A 215 2.37 -7.28 -6.76
C GLU A 215 1.28 -7.05 -5.71
N VAL A 216 1.36 -7.73 -4.57
CA VAL A 216 0.34 -7.62 -3.51
C VAL A 216 0.96 -7.05 -2.26
N VAL A 217 0.32 -6.03 -1.71
CA VAL A 217 0.67 -5.40 -0.43
C VAL A 217 -0.54 -5.44 0.48
N VAL A 218 -0.36 -5.93 1.70
CA VAL A 218 -1.42 -6.09 2.70
C VAL A 218 -1.13 -5.16 3.88
N PHE A 219 -2.06 -4.27 4.19
CA PHE A 219 -2.06 -3.46 5.41
C PHE A 219 -3.11 -3.99 6.38
N GLN A 220 -2.65 -4.59 7.49
CA GLN A 220 -3.52 -4.96 8.60
C GLN A 220 -3.69 -3.76 9.52
N VAL A 221 -4.91 -3.20 9.57
CA VAL A 221 -5.24 -2.04 10.40
C VAL A 221 -5.94 -2.53 11.68
N LEU A 222 -5.32 -2.30 12.83
CA LEU A 222 -5.83 -2.69 14.14
C LEU A 222 -5.91 -1.49 15.08
N ASP A 223 -6.91 -1.50 15.96
CA ASP A 223 -7.01 -0.48 17.01
C ASP A 223 -6.12 -0.87 18.20
N PRO A 224 -5.47 0.08 18.91
CA PRO A 224 -4.69 -0.21 20.11
C PRO A 224 -5.45 -0.98 21.18
N ALA A 225 -6.75 -0.68 21.38
CA ALA A 225 -7.56 -1.40 22.35
C ALA A 225 -7.85 -2.85 21.94
N GLU A 226 -7.87 -3.16 20.64
CA GLU A 226 -7.93 -4.54 20.15
C GLU A 226 -6.61 -5.27 20.41
N ILE A 227 -5.47 -4.60 20.18
CA ILE A 227 -4.13 -5.21 20.35
C ILE A 227 -3.86 -5.51 21.81
N ASP A 228 -4.11 -4.54 22.69
CA ASP A 228 -3.76 -4.61 24.12
C ASP A 228 -4.87 -5.19 24.98
N PHE A 229 -6.07 -5.29 24.45
CA PHE A 229 -7.30 -5.62 25.17
C PHE A 229 -7.43 -4.78 26.45
N SER A 230 -7.33 -3.46 26.29
CA SER A 230 -7.22 -2.49 27.39
C SER A 230 -8.52 -2.17 28.12
N PHE A 231 -9.56 -2.99 27.92
CA PHE A 231 -10.84 -2.89 28.64
C PHE A 231 -10.64 -3.26 30.12
N THR A 232 -11.26 -2.48 31.03
CA THR A 232 -11.09 -2.64 32.48
C THR A 232 -12.27 -3.32 33.12
N ASP A 233 -13.48 -2.99 32.66
CA ASP A 233 -14.70 -3.42 33.33
C ASP A 233 -15.37 -4.58 32.60
N ALA A 234 -15.95 -5.49 33.40
CA ALA A 234 -16.78 -6.56 32.87
C ALA A 234 -18.03 -5.97 32.20
N ALA A 235 -18.25 -6.33 30.95
CA ALA A 235 -19.31 -5.74 30.11
C ALA A 235 -19.88 -6.77 29.12
N LEU A 236 -21.00 -6.39 28.51
CA LEU A 236 -21.50 -7.08 27.33
C LEU A 236 -20.74 -6.58 26.11
N PHE A 237 -19.96 -7.47 25.51
CA PHE A 237 -19.29 -7.21 24.23
C PHE A 237 -20.22 -7.65 23.10
N GLU A 238 -20.44 -6.77 22.17
CA GLU A 238 -21.21 -7.02 20.96
C GLU A 238 -20.25 -7.28 19.79
N ASP A 239 -20.43 -8.41 19.11
CA ASP A 239 -19.83 -8.65 17.82
C ASP A 239 -20.51 -7.77 16.78
N LEU A 240 -19.77 -6.81 16.25
CA LEU A 240 -20.30 -5.83 15.31
C LEU A 240 -20.82 -6.44 13.99
N GLU A 241 -20.36 -7.63 13.60
CA GLU A 241 -20.78 -8.30 12.38
C GLU A 241 -22.05 -9.13 12.59
N SER A 242 -22.06 -9.97 13.62
CA SER A 242 -23.20 -10.90 13.87
C SER A 242 -24.27 -10.32 14.80
N GLY A 243 -23.98 -9.23 15.51
CA GLY A 243 -24.84 -8.66 16.56
C GLY A 243 -24.96 -9.53 17.81
N ARG A 244 -24.15 -10.57 17.93
CA ARG A 244 -24.15 -11.44 19.11
C ARG A 244 -23.47 -10.73 20.28
N THR A 245 -24.09 -10.83 21.44
CA THR A 245 -23.53 -10.28 22.68
C THR A 245 -23.00 -11.39 23.58
N VAL A 246 -21.82 -11.17 24.16
CA VAL A 246 -21.20 -12.06 25.11
C VAL A 246 -20.79 -11.25 26.35
N TYR A 247 -21.15 -11.72 27.53
CA TYR A 247 -20.64 -11.13 28.77
C TYR A 247 -19.19 -11.55 28.97
N ILE A 248 -18.30 -10.58 29.08
CA ILE A 248 -16.86 -10.80 29.15
C ILE A 248 -16.33 -10.05 30.39
N ASP A 249 -15.55 -10.77 31.21
CA ASP A 249 -14.66 -10.17 32.18
C ASP A 249 -13.26 -10.04 31.55
N PRO A 250 -12.80 -8.83 31.25
CA PRO A 250 -11.50 -8.62 30.61
C PRO A 250 -10.33 -9.14 31.41
N ALA A 251 -10.41 -9.15 32.74
CA ALA A 251 -9.34 -9.64 33.60
C ALA A 251 -9.08 -11.15 33.38
N VAL A 252 -10.14 -11.90 33.09
CA VAL A 252 -10.06 -13.36 32.90
C VAL A 252 -9.54 -13.73 31.48
N ILE A 253 -9.96 -13.01 30.46
CA ILE A 253 -9.71 -13.45 29.07
C ILE A 253 -8.57 -12.71 28.38
N ARG A 254 -8.06 -11.60 28.92
CA ARG A 254 -7.08 -10.71 28.29
C ARG A 254 -5.89 -11.46 27.69
N GLU A 255 -5.27 -12.31 28.46
CA GLU A 255 -4.06 -13.01 28.01
C GLU A 255 -4.38 -13.98 26.87
N SER A 256 -5.41 -14.81 27.03
CA SER A 256 -5.81 -15.76 25.97
C SER A 256 -6.28 -15.06 24.70
N TYR A 257 -6.93 -13.90 24.81
CA TYR A 257 -7.30 -13.09 23.66
C TYR A 257 -6.06 -12.57 22.92
N ARG A 258 -5.11 -11.95 23.65
CA ARG A 258 -3.86 -11.42 23.08
C ARG A 258 -3.05 -12.50 22.39
N GLU A 259 -2.93 -13.67 23.00
CA GLU A 259 -2.26 -14.82 22.41
C GLU A 259 -2.91 -15.24 21.08
N ARG A 260 -4.25 -15.34 21.05
CA ARG A 260 -4.99 -15.70 19.85
C ARG A 260 -4.87 -14.65 18.75
N LEU A 261 -5.00 -13.36 19.08
CA LEU A 261 -4.82 -12.28 18.12
C LEU A 261 -3.39 -12.26 17.56
N ALA A 262 -2.39 -12.45 18.43
CA ALA A 262 -1.00 -12.51 17.99
C ALA A 262 -0.72 -13.74 17.12
N ALA A 263 -1.28 -14.91 17.45
CA ALA A 263 -1.17 -16.12 16.65
C ALA A 263 -1.82 -15.96 15.28
N HIS A 264 -3.04 -15.39 15.23
CA HIS A 264 -3.73 -15.08 13.99
C HIS A 264 -2.90 -14.12 13.11
N GLY A 265 -2.40 -13.02 13.70
CA GLY A 265 -1.58 -12.06 12.97
C GLY A 265 -0.26 -12.65 12.44
N ARG A 266 0.38 -13.58 13.17
CA ARG A 266 1.53 -14.34 12.65
C ARG A 266 1.13 -15.22 11.46
N ALA A 267 0.03 -15.94 11.56
CA ALA A 267 -0.44 -16.81 10.49
C ALA A 267 -0.78 -16.02 9.19
N VAL A 268 -1.38 -14.83 9.32
CA VAL A 268 -1.60 -13.90 8.19
C VAL A 268 -0.27 -13.47 7.59
N GLN A 269 0.69 -13.03 8.40
CA GLN A 269 2.01 -12.60 7.95
C GLN A 269 2.75 -13.73 7.23
N GLU A 270 2.84 -14.91 7.81
CA GLU A 270 3.50 -16.10 7.23
C GLU A 270 2.87 -16.49 5.88
N THR A 271 1.54 -16.36 5.78
CA THR A 271 0.80 -16.60 4.54
C THR A 271 1.18 -15.58 3.47
N CYS A 272 1.23 -14.29 3.80
CA CYS A 272 1.67 -13.25 2.88
C CYS A 272 3.12 -13.48 2.42
N GLU A 273 4.04 -13.75 3.34
CA GLU A 273 5.46 -14.00 3.04
C GLU A 273 5.65 -15.22 2.11
N ARG A 274 4.93 -16.32 2.38
CA ARG A 274 4.96 -17.54 1.55
C ARG A 274 4.46 -17.30 0.13
N LEU A 275 3.47 -16.40 -0.03
CA LEU A 275 2.91 -16.03 -1.33
C LEU A 275 3.67 -14.88 -2.02
N GLY A 276 4.71 -14.33 -1.40
CA GLY A 276 5.49 -13.21 -1.93
C GLY A 276 4.76 -11.87 -1.86
N ALA A 277 3.73 -11.76 -1.02
CA ALA A 277 3.04 -10.51 -0.73
C ALA A 277 3.74 -9.76 0.41
N ALA A 278 3.83 -8.44 0.32
CA ALA A 278 4.30 -7.61 1.43
C ALA A 278 3.19 -7.48 2.50
N PHE A 279 3.59 -7.51 3.78
CA PHE A 279 2.66 -7.41 4.89
C PHE A 279 3.10 -6.34 5.89
N HIS A 280 2.19 -5.43 6.22
CA HIS A 280 2.40 -4.36 7.19
C HIS A 280 1.29 -4.36 8.23
N ARG A 281 1.65 -4.49 9.50
CA ARG A 281 0.72 -4.26 10.60
C ARG A 281 0.77 -2.80 11.01
N VAL A 282 -0.38 -2.14 10.96
CA VAL A 282 -0.49 -0.71 11.20
C VAL A 282 -1.54 -0.42 12.27
N PRO A 283 -1.11 -0.24 13.53
CA PRO A 283 -2.00 0.27 14.57
C PRO A 283 -2.52 1.66 14.23
N THR A 284 -3.80 1.96 14.54
CA THR A 284 -4.41 3.27 14.24
C THR A 284 -3.75 4.44 14.96
N SER A 285 -2.96 4.18 16.00
CA SER A 285 -2.11 5.16 16.70
C SER A 285 -0.78 5.46 16.00
N ARG A 286 -0.46 4.73 14.93
CA ARG A 286 0.81 4.89 14.21
C ARG A 286 0.73 6.04 13.20
N PRO A 287 1.73 6.95 13.13
CA PRO A 287 1.81 7.98 12.09
C PRO A 287 1.79 7.38 10.68
N LEU A 288 0.94 7.93 9.81
CA LEU A 288 0.74 7.44 8.44
C LEU A 288 1.98 7.61 7.55
N GLU A 289 2.83 8.58 7.85
CA GLU A 289 4.11 8.78 7.17
C GLU A 289 5.03 7.55 7.28
N LEU A 290 4.97 6.82 8.41
CA LEU A 290 5.74 5.61 8.60
C LEU A 290 5.18 4.43 7.77
N ALA A 291 3.86 4.34 7.65
CA ALA A 291 3.23 3.34 6.79
C ALA A 291 3.55 3.60 5.30
N LEU A 292 3.54 4.88 4.89
CA LEU A 292 3.95 5.29 3.54
C LEU A 292 5.43 4.96 3.28
N LEU A 293 6.32 5.22 4.26
CA LEU A 293 7.74 4.91 4.15
C LEU A 293 7.99 3.41 3.93
N GLU A 294 7.36 2.55 4.72
CA GLU A 294 7.48 1.10 4.58
C GLU A 294 7.00 0.63 3.22
N PHE A 295 5.85 1.12 2.77
CA PHE A 295 5.33 0.83 1.44
C PHE A 295 6.34 1.17 0.33
N ILE A 296 6.97 2.35 0.40
CA ILE A 296 7.95 2.78 -0.60
C ILE A 296 9.20 1.88 -0.55
N GLN A 297 9.72 1.59 0.65
CA GLN A 297 10.90 0.74 0.82
C GLN A 297 10.69 -0.67 0.28
N ASP A 298 9.52 -1.26 0.49
CA ASP A 298 9.21 -2.59 -0.02
C ASP A 298 9.10 -2.59 -1.55
N ARG A 299 8.50 -1.55 -2.13
CA ARG A 299 8.45 -1.41 -3.58
C ARG A 299 9.83 -1.27 -4.22
N GLU A 300 10.75 -0.55 -3.58
CA GLU A 300 12.13 -0.46 -4.05
C GLU A 300 12.83 -1.82 -4.03
N ARG A 301 12.64 -2.61 -2.98
CA ARG A 301 13.18 -3.97 -2.87
C ARG A 301 12.60 -4.88 -3.94
N THR A 302 11.31 -4.79 -4.22
CA THR A 302 10.61 -5.60 -5.22
C THR A 302 10.95 -5.15 -6.64
N GLY A 303 10.98 -3.86 -6.92
CA GLY A 303 11.40 -3.29 -8.20
C GLY A 303 12.86 -3.62 -8.57
N ALA A 304 13.75 -3.67 -7.57
CA ALA A 304 15.13 -4.14 -7.78
C ALA A 304 15.21 -5.63 -8.16
N ARG A 305 14.25 -6.46 -7.70
CA ARG A 305 14.18 -7.89 -8.04
C ARG A 305 13.56 -8.15 -9.43
N LEU A 306 12.70 -7.26 -9.91
CA LEU A 306 12.00 -7.40 -11.20
C LEU A 306 12.81 -6.87 -12.40
N ARG A 307 13.99 -6.27 -12.19
CA ARG A 307 14.90 -5.96 -13.29
C ARG A 307 15.46 -7.29 -13.81
N PRO A 308 15.13 -7.74 -15.05
CA PRO A 308 15.69 -8.96 -15.60
C PRO A 308 17.20 -8.77 -15.67
N GLY A 309 17.93 -9.65 -14.98
CA GLY A 309 19.38 -9.72 -15.08
C GLY A 309 19.75 -9.72 -16.56
N ARG A 310 20.65 -8.84 -16.94
CA ARG A 310 21.23 -8.77 -18.27
C ARG A 310 21.72 -10.17 -18.62
N ALA A 311 20.92 -10.91 -19.42
CA ALA A 311 21.33 -12.17 -19.96
C ALA A 311 22.66 -11.94 -20.70
N GLY A 312 23.69 -12.63 -20.23
CA GLY A 312 25.01 -12.55 -20.81
C GLY A 312 24.91 -12.76 -22.33
N ARG A 313 25.38 -11.80 -23.10
CA ARG A 313 25.63 -11.97 -24.52
C ARG A 313 26.65 -13.08 -24.65
N GLY A 314 26.17 -14.26 -25.02
CA GLY A 314 27.06 -15.32 -25.55
C GLY A 314 27.88 -14.74 -26.68
N SER A 315 29.19 -14.78 -26.54
CA SER A 315 30.11 -14.55 -27.63
C SER A 315 29.75 -15.45 -28.81
N PRO A 316 29.67 -14.93 -30.04
CA PRO A 316 29.68 -15.80 -31.20
C PRO A 316 31.11 -16.35 -31.35
N ALA A 317 31.24 -17.65 -31.14
CA ALA A 317 32.44 -18.39 -31.49
C ALA A 317 32.73 -18.21 -32.97
N GLY A 318 33.92 -17.77 -33.25
CA GLY A 318 34.46 -17.71 -34.62
C GLY A 318 34.52 -19.08 -35.28
N GLY A 319 34.08 -19.14 -36.49
CA GLY A 319 34.35 -20.22 -37.44
C GLY A 319 34.86 -19.61 -38.73
N ARG A 320 36.12 -19.82 -38.98
CA ARG A 320 36.76 -19.79 -40.31
C ARG A 320 36.48 -21.14 -40.98
N PRO A 321 36.70 -21.30 -42.26
CA PRO A 321 37.69 -20.65 -43.10
C PRO A 321 37.17 -19.67 -44.15
#